data_e9354f2affb771a8176e2ea286e3bfdc
#
_entry.id   e9354f2affb771a8176e2ea286e3bfdc
#
_cell.length_a   1.000
_cell.length_b   1.000
_cell.length_c   1.000
_cell.angle_alpha   90.00
_cell.angle_beta   90.00
_cell.angle_gamma   90.00
#
_symmetry.space_group_name_H-M   'P 1'
#
loop_
_entity.id
_entity.type
_entity.pdbx_description
1 polymer ?
#
loop_
_entity_poly.entity_id
_entity_poly.type
_entity_poly.pdbx_seq_one_letter_code
_entity_poly.pdbx_strand_id
1 'polypeptide(L)'
;GYQSNFDMDLIGKNISFDSETKSGSKLEKKFLEKGKVPKGFYRYTRELVRFKADFTGKILKNFYWEAGYNLNWLNTKSFTPKGYNVFANEIQNGTTLFQLYKDWGIISKEQADGGLISSVRAGLMYDSRNVENNPTKGIWAEAHVIAAPKWLGTSVPHYKFCATMRQYIPLGTLKVVFAYRLAYQGFFGDAPWYAMP
;
A
#
# COMPACT_ATOMS: atom_id res chain seq x y z
N GLY A 1 -9.13 5.36 3.48
CA GLY A 1 -9.11 5.03 2.06
C GLY A 1 -9.66 3.63 1.85
N TYR A 2 -10.65 3.50 1.00
CA TYR A 2 -11.24 2.21 0.67
C TYR A 2 -10.50 1.66 -0.55
N GLN A 3 -9.82 0.53 -0.42
CA GLN A 3 -9.35 -0.22 -1.58
C GLN A 3 -10.39 -1.29 -1.89
N SER A 4 -11.11 -1.13 -2.97
CA SER A 4 -12.18 -2.02 -3.42
C SER A 4 -11.87 -2.71 -4.75
N ASN A 5 -10.59 -2.93 -5.09
CA ASN A 5 -10.23 -3.58 -6.34
C ASN A 5 -9.52 -4.91 -6.06
N PHE A 6 -10.32 -5.94 -5.79
CA PHE A 6 -9.89 -7.33 -5.91
C PHE A 6 -10.78 -8.03 -6.95
N ASP A 7 -10.14 -8.81 -7.82
CA ASP A 7 -10.78 -9.55 -8.88
C ASP A 7 -11.72 -10.61 -8.29
N MET A 8 -13.01 -10.39 -8.42
CA MET A 8 -14.05 -11.21 -7.81
C MET A 8 -14.11 -12.62 -8.37
N ASP A 9 -13.64 -12.85 -9.59
CA ASP A 9 -13.71 -14.15 -10.26
C ASP A 9 -12.74 -15.19 -9.68
N LEU A 10 -11.61 -14.76 -9.14
CA LEU A 10 -10.63 -15.65 -8.50
C LEU A 10 -11.08 -16.11 -7.12
N ILE A 11 -11.78 -15.29 -6.38
CA ILE A 11 -12.20 -15.57 -4.99
C ILE A 11 -13.50 -16.36 -4.97
N GLY A 12 -14.43 -16.09 -5.87
CA GLY A 12 -15.72 -16.76 -5.94
C GLY A 12 -15.67 -18.24 -6.32
N LYS A 13 -14.60 -18.71 -6.94
CA LYS A 13 -14.47 -20.11 -7.40
C LYS A 13 -13.78 -21.04 -6.39
N ASN A 14 -13.06 -20.50 -5.41
CA ASN A 14 -12.25 -21.31 -4.47
C ASN A 14 -12.72 -21.26 -3.02
N ILE A 15 -13.76 -20.53 -2.70
CA ILE A 15 -14.36 -20.52 -1.36
C ILE A 15 -15.55 -21.45 -1.37
N SER A 16 -15.33 -22.72 -1.03
CA SER A 16 -16.43 -23.60 -0.61
C SER A 16 -16.88 -23.16 0.78
N PHE A 17 -17.91 -22.36 0.84
CA PHE A 17 -18.61 -22.11 2.10
C PHE A 17 -19.30 -23.42 2.51
N ASP A 18 -18.82 -24.00 3.58
CA ASP A 18 -19.43 -25.21 4.14
C ASP A 18 -20.87 -24.90 4.51
N SER A 19 -21.81 -25.59 3.88
CA SER A 19 -23.25 -25.35 3.95
C SER A 19 -23.89 -25.78 5.28
N GLU A 20 -23.09 -26.15 6.28
CA GLU A 20 -23.58 -26.69 7.55
C GLU A 20 -23.89 -25.65 8.64
N THR A 21 -23.61 -24.37 8.44
CA THR A 21 -24.09 -23.35 9.38
C THR A 21 -25.55 -23.02 9.12
N LYS A 22 -26.42 -23.68 9.88
CA LYS A 22 -27.90 -23.64 9.81
C LYS A 22 -28.54 -22.31 10.20
N SER A 23 -27.96 -21.16 9.97
CA SER A 23 -28.58 -19.87 10.32
C SER A 23 -28.40 -18.78 9.27
N GLY A 24 -28.60 -19.12 8.01
CA GLY A 24 -28.59 -18.14 6.94
C GLY A 24 -29.94 -17.43 6.79
N SER A 25 -29.94 -16.10 6.79
CA SER A 25 -31.12 -15.34 6.39
C SER A 25 -31.49 -15.60 4.92
N LYS A 26 -32.77 -15.40 4.52
CA LYS A 26 -33.19 -15.54 3.11
C LYS A 26 -32.36 -14.69 2.12
N LEU A 27 -31.79 -13.60 2.57
CA LEU A 27 -30.92 -12.72 1.79
C LEU A 27 -29.53 -13.32 1.57
N GLU A 28 -28.96 -14.01 2.56
CA GLU A 28 -27.68 -14.71 2.49
C GLU A 28 -27.72 -15.81 1.43
N LYS A 29 -28.74 -16.67 1.44
CA LYS A 29 -28.97 -17.68 0.40
C LYS A 29 -29.06 -17.05 -1.00
N LYS A 30 -29.75 -15.92 -1.14
CA LYS A 30 -29.91 -15.22 -2.42
C LYS A 30 -28.59 -14.62 -2.95
N PHE A 31 -27.65 -14.22 -2.07
CA PHE A 31 -26.33 -13.74 -2.48
C PHE A 31 -25.41 -14.90 -2.85
N LEU A 32 -25.42 -15.98 -2.10
CA LEU A 32 -24.64 -17.19 -2.37
C LEU A 32 -25.10 -17.89 -3.66
N GLU A 33 -26.42 -18.01 -3.87
CA GLU A 33 -26.98 -18.58 -5.11
C GLU A 33 -26.63 -17.77 -6.37
N LYS A 34 -26.38 -16.47 -6.25
CA LYS A 34 -25.99 -15.59 -7.36
C LYS A 34 -24.49 -15.40 -7.51
N GLY A 35 -23.66 -16.05 -6.69
CA GLY A 35 -22.20 -15.85 -6.68
C GLY A 35 -21.77 -14.43 -6.30
N LYS A 36 -22.64 -13.67 -5.65
CA LYS A 36 -22.36 -12.28 -5.24
C LYS A 36 -22.01 -12.25 -3.75
N VAL A 37 -20.84 -11.75 -3.44
CA VAL A 37 -20.37 -11.55 -2.07
C VAL A 37 -20.78 -10.15 -1.60
N PRO A 38 -21.24 -9.98 -0.33
CA PRO A 38 -21.61 -8.69 0.21
C PRO A 38 -20.43 -7.71 0.21
N LYS A 39 -20.68 -6.45 -0.09
CA LYS A 39 -19.63 -5.40 -0.11
C LYS A 39 -18.85 -5.30 1.20
N GLY A 40 -19.47 -5.65 2.34
CA GLY A 40 -18.82 -5.67 3.65
C GLY A 40 -17.72 -6.72 3.79
N PHE A 41 -17.78 -7.81 3.04
CA PHE A 41 -16.78 -8.87 3.02
C PHE A 41 -15.39 -8.37 2.65
N TYR A 42 -15.29 -7.42 1.73
CA TYR A 42 -14.02 -6.85 1.26
C TYR A 42 -13.53 -5.67 2.09
N ARG A 43 -14.26 -5.28 3.12
CA ARG A 43 -13.92 -4.11 3.92
C ARG A 43 -13.09 -4.49 5.14
N TYR A 44 -12.11 -3.66 5.42
CA TYR A 44 -11.39 -3.63 6.69
C TYR A 44 -11.26 -2.18 7.16
N THR A 45 -11.11 -2.00 8.45
CA THR A 45 -10.85 -0.68 9.03
C THR A 45 -9.36 -0.50 9.21
N ARG A 46 -8.83 0.62 8.74
CA ARG A 46 -7.44 1.00 8.88
C ARG A 46 -7.36 2.37 9.55
N GLU A 47 -6.74 2.40 10.71
CA GLU A 47 -6.37 3.62 11.41
C GLU A 47 -4.88 3.87 11.14
N LEU A 48 -4.54 5.08 10.70
CA LEU A 48 -3.16 5.45 10.37
C LEU A 48 -2.83 6.77 11.03
N VAL A 49 -1.83 6.76 11.90
CA VAL A 49 -1.15 7.96 12.38
C VAL A 49 0.21 8.02 11.72
N ARG A 50 0.52 9.12 11.06
CA ARG A 50 1.77 9.32 10.34
C ARG A 50 2.45 10.60 10.78
N PHE A 51 3.73 10.47 11.11
CA PHE A 51 4.64 11.59 11.23
C PHE A 51 5.75 11.44 10.18
N LYS A 52 6.05 12.50 9.46
CA LYS A 52 7.08 12.50 8.43
C LYS A 52 7.86 13.81 8.48
N ALA A 53 9.19 13.71 8.49
CA ALA A 53 10.10 14.83 8.38
C ALA A 53 11.15 14.51 7.31
N ASP A 54 11.20 15.33 6.27
CA ASP A 54 12.16 15.20 5.18
C ASP A 54 13.03 16.46 5.12
N PHE A 55 14.31 16.27 4.89
CA PHE A 55 15.29 17.31 4.71
C PHE A 55 16.00 17.09 3.38
N THR A 56 16.21 18.16 2.65
CA THR A 56 16.94 18.16 1.39
C THR A 56 17.98 19.26 1.43
N GLY A 57 19.21 18.95 1.05
CA GLY A 57 20.28 19.92 1.01
C GLY A 57 21.08 19.82 -0.28
N LYS A 58 21.61 20.96 -0.73
CA LYS A 58 22.43 21.03 -1.95
C LYS A 58 23.87 20.64 -1.63
N ILE A 59 24.42 19.71 -2.43
CA ILE A 59 25.83 19.27 -2.34
C ILE A 59 26.66 20.07 -3.35
N LEU A 60 26.27 20.03 -4.62
CA LEU A 60 26.92 20.68 -5.76
C LEU A 60 25.85 21.22 -6.70
N LYS A 61 26.28 21.87 -7.80
CA LYS A 61 25.34 22.27 -8.85
C LYS A 61 24.57 21.04 -9.34
N ASN A 62 23.26 21.07 -9.24
CA ASN A 62 22.32 20.01 -9.67
C ASN A 62 22.33 18.73 -8.79
N PHE A 63 23.19 18.60 -7.78
CA PHE A 63 23.20 17.46 -6.87
C PHE A 63 22.70 17.85 -5.47
N TYR A 64 21.83 17.02 -4.93
CA TYR A 64 21.20 17.21 -3.63
C TYR A 64 21.26 15.91 -2.84
N TRP A 65 21.40 16.02 -1.52
CA TRP A 65 21.18 14.93 -0.60
C TRP A 65 19.79 15.01 -0.02
N GLU A 66 19.25 13.88 0.35
CA GLU A 66 17.97 13.75 1.02
C GLU A 66 18.15 12.90 2.27
N ALA A 67 17.56 13.35 3.37
CA ALA A 67 17.46 12.58 4.59
C ALA A 67 16.06 12.75 5.15
N GLY A 68 15.50 11.69 5.71
CA GLY A 68 14.16 11.77 6.28
C GLY A 68 13.93 10.77 7.38
N TYR A 69 12.96 11.06 8.21
CA TYR A 69 12.42 10.17 9.21
C TYR A 69 10.92 10.01 9.01
N ASN A 70 10.44 8.79 9.09
CA ASN A 70 9.03 8.49 8.90
C ASN A 70 8.57 7.49 9.97
N LEU A 71 7.56 7.89 10.72
CA LEU A 71 6.89 7.09 11.72
C LEU A 71 5.44 6.87 11.30
N ASN A 72 5.06 5.62 11.08
CA ASN A 72 3.69 5.24 10.78
C ASN A 72 3.22 4.25 11.83
N TRP A 73 2.18 4.60 12.54
CA TRP A 73 1.44 3.67 13.38
C TRP A 73 0.17 3.26 12.64
N LEU A 74 0.03 1.97 12.42
CA LEU A 74 -1.12 1.38 11.76
C LEU A 74 -1.83 0.44 12.72
N ASN A 75 -3.15 0.53 12.73
CA ASN A 75 -4.03 -0.41 13.39
C ASN A 75 -5.07 -0.87 12.37
N THR A 76 -5.15 -2.18 12.16
CA THR A 76 -6.06 -2.79 11.20
C THR A 76 -7.00 -3.75 11.91
N LYS A 77 -8.28 -3.63 11.59
CA LYS A 77 -9.34 -4.45 12.18
C LYS A 77 -10.29 -4.94 11.09
N SER A 78 -10.87 -6.11 11.28
CA SER A 78 -11.98 -6.56 10.45
C SER A 78 -13.12 -5.55 10.53
N PHE A 79 -13.78 -5.31 9.41
CA PHE A 79 -14.89 -4.39 9.35
C PHE A 79 -16.12 -4.98 10.03
N THR A 80 -16.65 -4.29 11.03
CA THR A 80 -17.92 -4.64 11.66
C THR A 80 -18.91 -3.52 11.40
N PRO A 81 -19.92 -3.70 10.54
CA PRO A 81 -20.91 -2.66 10.27
C PRO A 81 -21.81 -2.43 11.47
N LYS A 82 -21.90 -1.17 11.92
CA LYS A 82 -22.91 -0.77 12.91
C LYS A 82 -24.26 -0.59 12.20
N GLY A 83 -25.29 -1.27 12.65
CA GLY A 83 -26.68 -1.04 12.20
C GLY A 83 -27.16 -1.87 11.00
N TYR A 84 -26.37 -2.79 10.45
CA TYR A 84 -26.80 -3.71 9.40
C TYR A 84 -26.98 -5.12 9.95
N ASN A 85 -28.17 -5.41 10.44
CA ASN A 85 -28.51 -6.73 11.02
C ASN A 85 -28.45 -7.90 10.04
N VAL A 86 -28.47 -7.66 8.73
CA VAL A 86 -28.48 -8.71 7.70
C VAL A 86 -27.09 -9.28 7.41
N PHE A 87 -26.05 -8.47 7.59
CA PHE A 87 -24.65 -8.90 7.40
C PHE A 87 -23.89 -9.02 8.72
N ALA A 88 -24.53 -8.66 9.83
CA ALA A 88 -23.89 -8.62 11.13
C ALA A 88 -23.44 -10.01 11.60
N ASN A 89 -24.19 -11.06 11.29
CA ASN A 89 -23.88 -12.41 11.73
C ASN A 89 -22.64 -12.98 11.00
N GLU A 90 -22.51 -12.77 9.69
CA GLU A 90 -21.35 -13.23 8.93
C GLU A 90 -20.11 -12.43 9.28
N ILE A 91 -20.24 -11.11 9.39
CA ILE A 91 -19.11 -10.24 9.73
C ILE A 91 -18.75 -10.37 11.22
N GLN A 92 -19.73 -10.60 12.11
CA GLN A 92 -19.48 -10.89 13.51
C GLN A 92 -18.78 -12.23 13.75
N ASN A 93 -19.03 -13.22 12.88
CA ASN A 93 -18.36 -14.51 12.90
C ASN A 93 -16.96 -14.49 12.25
N GLY A 94 -16.43 -13.31 11.89
CA GLY A 94 -15.08 -13.18 11.36
C GLY A 94 -14.91 -13.57 9.89
N THR A 95 -16.01 -13.65 9.11
CA THR A 95 -15.98 -14.06 7.70
C THR A 95 -15.67 -12.94 6.72
N THR A 96 -14.90 -11.93 7.08
CA THR A 96 -14.37 -10.96 6.12
C THR A 96 -13.17 -11.55 5.37
N LEU A 97 -12.92 -11.10 4.13
CA LEU A 97 -11.73 -11.50 3.38
C LEU A 97 -10.43 -11.25 4.16
N PHE A 98 -10.39 -10.15 4.89
CA PHE A 98 -9.26 -9.84 5.76
C PHE A 98 -9.07 -10.91 6.85
N GLN A 99 -10.15 -11.40 7.45
CA GLN A 99 -10.08 -12.47 8.45
C GLN A 99 -9.63 -13.79 7.81
N LEU A 100 -10.15 -14.12 6.61
CA LEU A 100 -9.71 -15.32 5.88
C LEU A 100 -8.21 -15.28 5.55
N TYR A 101 -7.67 -14.13 5.17
CA TYR A 101 -6.23 -13.99 4.94
C TYR A 101 -5.40 -14.20 6.20
N LYS A 102 -5.93 -13.83 7.37
CA LYS A 102 -5.32 -14.14 8.66
C LYS A 102 -5.38 -15.64 8.96
N ASP A 103 -6.53 -16.25 8.75
CA ASP A 103 -6.77 -17.68 9.04
C ASP A 103 -6.00 -18.60 8.09
N TRP A 104 -5.83 -18.22 6.83
CA TRP A 104 -5.01 -18.92 5.85
C TRP A 104 -3.50 -18.67 6.01
N GLY A 105 -3.10 -17.80 6.92
CA GLY A 105 -1.70 -17.47 7.14
C GLY A 105 -1.04 -16.64 6.04
N ILE A 106 -1.81 -16.08 5.09
CA ILE A 106 -1.32 -15.14 4.09
C ILE A 106 -0.83 -13.86 4.77
N ILE A 107 -1.56 -13.42 5.79
CA ILE A 107 -1.14 -12.37 6.71
C ILE A 107 -0.64 -13.04 7.98
N SER A 108 0.64 -12.85 8.31
CA SER A 108 1.19 -13.43 9.52
C SER A 108 0.51 -12.84 10.77
N LYS A 109 0.47 -13.61 11.86
CA LYS A 109 -0.16 -13.18 13.13
C LYS A 109 0.46 -11.90 13.68
N GLU A 110 1.75 -11.71 13.45
CA GLU A 110 2.52 -10.53 13.89
C GLU A 110 2.15 -9.26 13.12
N GLN A 111 1.63 -9.42 11.89
CA GLN A 111 1.23 -8.33 11.01
C GLN A 111 -0.29 -8.12 10.96
N ALA A 112 -1.05 -9.02 11.61
CA ALA A 112 -2.50 -9.11 11.45
C ALA A 112 -3.23 -7.85 11.92
N ASP A 113 -2.75 -7.25 13.00
CA ASP A 113 -3.41 -6.07 13.60
C ASP A 113 -2.73 -4.75 13.21
N GLY A 114 -1.82 -4.79 12.23
CA GLY A 114 -1.01 -3.65 11.83
C GLY A 114 0.32 -3.63 12.55
N GLY A 115 0.83 -2.46 12.88
CA GLY A 115 2.09 -2.30 13.60
C GLY A 115 2.70 -0.92 13.45
N LEU A 116 3.86 -0.77 14.05
CA LEU A 116 4.67 0.44 13.98
C LEU A 116 5.73 0.28 12.88
N ILE A 117 5.83 1.24 11.99
CA ILE A 117 6.94 1.40 11.04
C ILE A 117 7.66 2.68 11.40
N SER A 118 8.86 2.53 11.93
CA SER A 118 9.79 3.63 12.17
C SER A 118 10.96 3.49 11.21
N SER A 119 11.14 4.44 10.31
CA SER A 119 12.11 4.32 9.23
C SER A 119 12.89 5.60 9.02
N VAL A 120 14.14 5.43 8.62
CA VAL A 120 15.00 6.50 8.13
C VAL A 120 15.13 6.38 6.62
N ARG A 121 15.19 7.52 5.95
CA ARG A 121 15.43 7.65 4.52
C ARG A 121 16.73 8.38 4.30
N ALA A 122 17.53 7.88 3.35
CA ALA A 122 18.72 8.57 2.85
C ALA A 122 18.78 8.42 1.34
N GLY A 123 19.11 9.48 0.63
CA GLY A 123 19.09 9.47 -0.82
C GLY A 123 19.90 10.59 -1.44
N LEU A 124 20.00 10.49 -2.77
CA LEU A 124 20.61 11.49 -3.63
C LEU A 124 19.66 11.85 -4.75
N MET A 125 19.63 13.11 -5.11
CA MET A 125 18.84 13.62 -6.21
C MET A 125 19.73 14.45 -7.15
N TYR A 126 19.53 14.25 -8.43
CA TYR A 126 20.13 15.04 -9.50
C TYR A 126 19.03 15.76 -10.27
N ASP A 127 19.13 17.08 -10.38
CA ASP A 127 18.16 17.89 -11.10
C ASP A 127 18.87 18.90 -12.03
N SER A 128 18.77 18.65 -13.34
CA SER A 128 19.28 19.52 -14.40
C SER A 128 18.18 20.09 -15.28
N ARG A 129 16.94 20.02 -14.82
CA ARG A 129 15.80 20.59 -15.56
C ARG A 129 15.96 22.10 -15.72
N ASN A 130 15.55 22.60 -16.88
CA ASN A 130 15.58 24.04 -17.13
C ASN A 130 14.52 24.80 -16.32
N VAL A 131 13.37 24.19 -16.05
CA VAL A 131 12.28 24.72 -15.22
C VAL A 131 11.68 23.57 -14.40
N GLU A 132 11.37 23.80 -13.15
CA GLU A 132 10.87 22.76 -12.24
C GLU A 132 9.44 22.30 -12.58
N ASN A 133 8.53 23.25 -12.77
CA ASN A 133 7.10 22.97 -12.92
C ASN A 133 6.69 22.56 -14.35
N ASN A 134 7.40 23.03 -15.37
CA ASN A 134 7.11 22.68 -16.76
C ASN A 134 8.42 22.50 -17.54
N PRO A 135 9.14 21.42 -17.27
CA PRO A 135 10.45 21.20 -17.88
C PRO A 135 10.31 20.85 -19.37
N THR A 136 11.12 21.51 -20.18
CA THR A 136 11.25 21.23 -21.61
C THR A 136 12.57 20.55 -21.95
N LYS A 137 13.55 20.57 -21.04
CA LYS A 137 14.86 19.97 -21.22
C LYS A 137 15.47 19.59 -19.87
N GLY A 138 16.25 18.51 -19.87
CA GLY A 138 17.05 18.09 -18.74
C GLY A 138 16.60 16.79 -18.10
N ILE A 139 17.21 16.43 -17.02
CA ILE A 139 17.01 15.18 -16.29
C ILE A 139 16.70 15.51 -14.84
N TRP A 140 15.76 14.81 -14.27
CA TRP A 140 15.55 14.68 -12.84
C TRP A 140 15.67 13.21 -12.46
N ALA A 141 16.57 12.89 -11.57
CA ALA A 141 16.80 11.53 -11.08
C ALA A 141 16.94 11.54 -9.56
N GLU A 142 16.28 10.60 -8.91
CA GLU A 142 16.31 10.40 -7.47
C GLU A 142 16.55 8.92 -7.18
N ALA A 143 17.44 8.64 -6.22
CA ALA A 143 17.62 7.30 -5.68
C ALA A 143 17.75 7.38 -4.16
N HIS A 144 16.93 6.60 -3.45
CA HIS A 144 16.97 6.58 -1.99
C HIS A 144 16.73 5.19 -1.41
N VAL A 145 17.29 4.98 -0.25
CA VAL A 145 17.06 3.81 0.61
C VAL A 145 16.21 4.23 1.79
N ILE A 146 15.23 3.44 2.11
CA ILE A 146 14.44 3.53 3.34
C ILE A 146 14.79 2.31 4.18
N ALA A 147 15.29 2.54 5.38
CA ALA A 147 15.63 1.50 6.33
C ALA A 147 14.68 1.57 7.52
N ALA A 148 13.99 0.46 7.79
CA ALA A 148 13.08 0.29 8.92
C ALA A 148 13.59 -0.84 9.82
N PRO A 149 14.71 -0.66 10.54
CA PRO A 149 15.30 -1.70 11.37
C PRO A 149 14.53 -1.86 12.70
N LYS A 150 14.68 -3.04 13.33
CA LYS A 150 14.02 -3.36 14.59
C LYS A 150 14.39 -2.42 15.73
N TRP A 151 15.64 -1.96 15.78
CA TRP A 151 16.14 -1.06 16.85
C TRP A 151 15.50 0.34 16.84
N LEU A 152 14.89 0.74 15.71
CA LEU A 152 14.04 1.96 15.62
C LEU A 152 12.60 1.75 16.13
N GLY A 153 12.25 0.55 16.60
CA GLY A 153 10.90 0.22 17.05
C GLY A 153 9.97 -0.31 15.96
N THR A 154 10.49 -0.60 14.75
CA THR A 154 9.67 -1.20 13.68
C THR A 154 9.25 -2.61 14.05
N SER A 155 7.96 -2.92 13.91
CA SER A 155 7.39 -4.24 14.20
C SER A 155 7.96 -5.32 13.29
N VAL A 156 8.05 -5.03 11.99
CA VAL A 156 8.60 -5.95 10.97
C VAL A 156 9.74 -5.26 10.23
N PRO A 157 11.00 -5.63 10.52
CA PRO A 157 12.17 -4.99 9.90
C PRO A 157 12.24 -5.23 8.40
N HIS A 158 12.44 -4.17 7.64
CA HIS A 158 12.57 -4.23 6.19
C HIS A 158 13.39 -3.06 5.65
N TYR A 159 13.86 -3.22 4.42
CA TYR A 159 14.53 -2.19 3.67
C TYR A 159 13.83 -2.00 2.33
N LYS A 160 13.80 -0.77 1.86
CA LYS A 160 13.20 -0.43 0.57
C LYS A 160 14.17 0.42 -0.22
N PHE A 161 14.42 0.04 -1.46
CA PHE A 161 15.15 0.86 -2.41
C PHE A 161 14.18 1.43 -3.43
N CYS A 162 14.30 2.72 -3.71
CA CYS A 162 13.53 3.40 -4.73
C CYS A 162 14.48 4.20 -5.62
N ALA A 163 14.28 4.10 -6.93
CA ALA A 163 14.95 4.92 -7.91
C ALA A 163 13.93 5.40 -8.94
N THR A 164 13.99 6.68 -9.27
CA THR A 164 13.13 7.28 -10.30
C THR A 164 13.96 8.22 -11.15
N MET A 165 13.79 8.13 -12.46
CA MET A 165 14.41 9.03 -13.43
C MET A 165 13.34 9.58 -14.37
N ARG A 166 13.41 10.86 -14.66
CA ARG A 166 12.58 11.54 -15.67
C ARG A 166 13.51 12.32 -16.58
N GLN A 167 13.33 12.18 -17.88
CA GLN A 167 14.10 12.94 -18.86
C GLN A 167 13.17 13.67 -19.82
N TYR A 168 13.56 14.87 -20.18
CA TYR A 168 12.85 15.77 -21.08
C TYR A 168 13.77 16.14 -22.25
N ILE A 169 13.35 15.82 -23.46
CA ILE A 169 14.13 16.01 -24.69
C ILE A 169 13.31 16.86 -25.64
N PRO A 170 13.74 18.09 -25.94
CA PRO A 170 13.06 18.92 -26.93
C PRO A 170 13.27 18.34 -28.34
N LEU A 171 12.18 18.16 -29.08
CA LEU A 171 12.19 17.65 -30.44
C LEU A 171 12.31 18.80 -31.48
N GLY A 172 13.46 19.45 -31.49
CA GLY A 172 13.84 20.41 -32.51
C GLY A 172 12.82 21.53 -32.78
N THR A 173 12.45 21.71 -34.03
CA THR A 173 11.56 22.79 -34.50
C THR A 173 10.07 22.57 -34.20
N LEU A 174 9.67 21.38 -33.78
CA LEU A 174 8.26 21.01 -33.61
C LEU A 174 7.59 21.58 -32.37
N LYS A 175 8.33 22.31 -31.52
CA LYS A 175 7.83 22.79 -30.19
C LYS A 175 7.23 21.70 -29.31
N VAL A 176 7.65 20.45 -29.52
CA VAL A 176 7.21 19.26 -28.78
C VAL A 176 8.35 18.80 -27.88
N VAL A 177 8.01 18.31 -26.71
CA VAL A 177 8.96 17.71 -25.76
C VAL A 177 8.63 16.24 -25.61
N PHE A 178 9.61 15.38 -25.87
CA PHE A 178 9.51 13.97 -25.51
C PHE A 178 9.90 13.80 -24.05
N ALA A 179 8.98 13.26 -23.25
CA ALA A 179 9.21 13.02 -21.84
C ALA A 179 8.97 11.55 -21.50
N TYR A 180 9.88 10.95 -20.74
CA TYR A 180 9.73 9.60 -20.23
C TYR A 180 10.13 9.50 -18.78
N ARG A 181 9.60 8.48 -18.11
CA ARG A 181 9.89 8.14 -16.72
C ARG A 181 10.27 6.67 -16.61
N LEU A 182 11.37 6.41 -15.92
CA LEU A 182 11.75 5.09 -15.43
C LEU A 182 11.64 5.11 -13.92
N ALA A 183 11.07 4.05 -13.34
CA ALA A 183 10.97 3.92 -11.90
C ALA A 183 11.23 2.46 -11.50
N TYR A 184 11.98 2.28 -10.45
CA TYR A 184 12.23 1.00 -9.82
C TYR A 184 11.95 1.11 -8.32
N GLN A 185 11.32 0.08 -7.77
CA GLN A 185 11.07 -0.05 -6.34
C GLN A 185 11.23 -1.50 -5.95
N GLY A 186 12.09 -1.77 -4.98
CA GLY A 186 12.33 -3.09 -4.44
C GLY A 186 12.30 -3.10 -2.92
N PHE A 187 11.84 -4.21 -2.34
CA PHE A 187 11.92 -4.50 -0.93
C PHE A 187 12.95 -5.58 -0.67
N PHE A 188 13.61 -5.50 0.48
CA PHE A 188 14.55 -6.48 0.99
C PHE A 188 14.17 -6.79 2.44
N GLY A 189 14.13 -8.08 2.78
CA GLY A 189 13.62 -8.57 4.06
C GLY A 189 12.10 -8.83 4.03
N ASP A 190 11.54 -9.10 5.19
CA ASP A 190 10.13 -9.47 5.37
C ASP A 190 9.24 -8.22 5.41
N ALA A 191 9.06 -7.58 4.26
CA ALA A 191 8.24 -6.38 4.18
C ALA A 191 6.80 -6.68 4.61
N PRO A 192 6.23 -5.92 5.57
CA PRO A 192 4.86 -6.14 6.00
C PRO A 192 3.89 -5.81 4.86
N TRP A 193 2.78 -6.56 4.78
CA TRP A 193 1.78 -6.40 3.73
C TRP A 193 1.25 -4.96 3.62
N TYR A 194 1.18 -4.23 4.73
CA TYR A 194 0.70 -2.85 4.79
C TYR A 194 1.75 -1.80 4.38
N ALA A 195 3.00 -2.19 4.14
CA ALA A 195 4.07 -1.34 3.61
C ALA A 195 4.26 -1.50 2.09
N MET A 196 3.66 -2.53 1.50
CA MET A 196 3.69 -2.77 0.06
C MET A 196 2.91 -1.67 -0.69
N PRO A 197 3.30 -1.37 -1.96
CA PRO A 197 2.65 -0.35 -2.78
C PRO A 197 1.22 -0.70 -3.16
#